data_4a1d7ee1e4dd528720e41fc5404efdc1
#
_entry.id   4a1d7ee1e4dd528720e41fc5404efdc1
#
_cell.length_a   1.000
_cell.length_b   1.000
_cell.length_c   1.000
_cell.angle_alpha   90.00
_cell.angle_beta   90.00
_cell.angle_gamma   90.00
#
_symmetry.space_group_name_H-M   'P 1'
#
loop_
_entity.id
_entity.type
_entity.pdbx_description
1 polymer ?
#
loop_
_entity_poly.entity_id
_entity_poly.type
_entity_poly.pdbx_seq_one_letter_code
_entity_poly.pdbx_strand_id
1 'polypeptide(L)'
;ANVIGIELTPARVVGGMELTRRVGLQDTARIVEGNVMDVPLPDASIDVVVSQEAFCHVPDVKRALAEAFRILKTDGRLAFTDWIANQPLIGDDAQLMWDGMAIQPLRSISEYCSLVESVGFRVLSVKDLTDDWGPILKDRLAMYQRLREEARQAGTPIGHDAFHQSYVRFVELIQQRQLGGIRLVATK
;
A
#
# COMPACT_ATOMS: atom_id res chain seq x y z
N ALA A 1 -10.25 7.63 18.90
CA ALA A 1 -10.74 7.43 17.53
C ALA A 1 -11.14 5.97 17.37
N ASN A 2 -12.19 5.69 16.59
CA ASN A 2 -12.55 4.33 16.21
C ASN A 2 -11.96 4.04 14.83
N VAL A 3 -11.33 2.89 14.67
CA VAL A 3 -10.66 2.47 13.43
C VAL A 3 -11.31 1.19 12.90
N ILE A 4 -11.55 1.14 11.59
CA ILE A 4 -12.01 -0.04 10.87
C ILE A 4 -10.99 -0.32 9.79
N GLY A 5 -10.29 -1.46 9.89
CA GLY A 5 -9.43 -1.97 8.82
C GLY A 5 -10.25 -2.86 7.89
N ILE A 6 -10.09 -2.68 6.58
CA ILE A 6 -10.65 -3.58 5.55
C ILE A 6 -9.51 -4.44 5.03
N GLU A 7 -9.66 -5.75 5.12
CA GLU A 7 -8.64 -6.71 4.72
C GLU A 7 -9.30 -7.82 3.86
N LEU A 8 -8.69 -8.10 2.72
CA LEU A 8 -9.21 -9.08 1.75
C LEU A 8 -8.93 -10.53 2.16
N THR A 9 -7.86 -10.77 2.91
CA THR A 9 -7.36 -12.11 3.21
C THR A 9 -7.86 -12.59 4.58
N PRO A 10 -8.73 -13.63 4.67
CA PRO A 10 -9.31 -14.09 5.93
C PRO A 10 -8.28 -14.39 7.02
N ALA A 11 -7.15 -15.02 6.67
CA ALA A 11 -6.09 -15.33 7.63
C ALA A 11 -5.45 -14.06 8.22
N ARG A 12 -5.35 -12.97 7.44
CA ARG A 12 -4.85 -11.67 7.92
C ARG A 12 -5.86 -10.96 8.81
N VAL A 13 -7.17 -11.11 8.52
CA VAL A 13 -8.24 -10.62 9.40
C VAL A 13 -8.09 -11.25 10.79
N VAL A 14 -7.98 -12.57 10.86
CA VAL A 14 -7.80 -13.30 12.12
C VAL A 14 -6.55 -12.86 12.86
N GLY A 15 -5.40 -12.83 12.17
CA GLY A 15 -4.12 -12.42 12.75
C GLY A 15 -4.12 -10.96 13.22
N GLY A 16 -4.73 -10.07 12.45
CA GLY A 16 -4.85 -8.66 12.80
C GLY A 16 -5.75 -8.43 14.00
N MET A 17 -6.87 -9.14 14.11
CA MET A 17 -7.75 -9.07 15.29
C MET A 17 -7.05 -9.59 16.56
N GLU A 18 -6.30 -10.69 16.44
CA GLU A 18 -5.50 -11.21 17.56
C GLU A 18 -4.43 -10.20 17.99
N LEU A 19 -3.74 -9.57 17.04
CA LEU A 19 -2.76 -8.53 17.35
C LEU A 19 -3.43 -7.33 18.04
N THR A 20 -4.58 -6.88 17.54
CA THR A 20 -5.37 -5.78 18.11
C THR A 20 -5.72 -6.07 19.58
N ARG A 21 -6.15 -7.32 19.87
CA ARG A 21 -6.44 -7.77 21.24
C ARG A 21 -5.18 -7.78 22.12
N ARG A 22 -4.06 -8.29 21.61
CA ARG A 22 -2.79 -8.36 22.36
C ARG A 22 -2.23 -7.00 22.77
N VAL A 23 -2.48 -5.97 21.95
CA VAL A 23 -2.07 -4.58 22.26
C VAL A 23 -3.14 -3.76 22.98
N GLY A 24 -4.29 -4.37 23.33
CA GLY A 24 -5.34 -3.72 24.12
C GLY A 24 -6.19 -2.70 23.33
N LEU A 25 -6.29 -2.84 22.00
CA LEU A 25 -7.04 -1.91 21.13
C LEU A 25 -8.37 -2.49 20.61
N GLN A 26 -8.81 -3.65 21.08
CA GLN A 26 -9.99 -4.35 20.59
C GLN A 26 -11.31 -3.55 20.69
N ASP A 27 -11.37 -2.58 21.61
CA ASP A 27 -12.57 -1.75 21.81
C ASP A 27 -12.61 -0.53 20.85
N THR A 28 -11.48 -0.20 20.23
CA THR A 28 -11.34 0.99 19.37
C THR A 28 -10.88 0.69 17.95
N ALA A 29 -10.36 -0.50 17.70
CA ALA A 29 -9.91 -0.95 16.40
C ALA A 29 -10.48 -2.33 16.07
N ARG A 30 -11.08 -2.47 14.90
CA ARG A 30 -11.57 -3.75 14.38
C ARG A 30 -11.12 -3.95 12.94
N ILE A 31 -10.94 -5.20 12.56
CA ILE A 31 -10.65 -5.58 11.16
C ILE A 31 -11.84 -6.34 10.63
N VAL A 32 -12.29 -5.97 9.44
CA VAL A 32 -13.44 -6.56 8.74
C VAL A 32 -12.91 -7.16 7.45
N GLU A 33 -13.31 -8.40 7.17
CA GLU A 33 -13.08 -9.00 5.86
C GLU A 33 -13.86 -8.22 4.80
N GLY A 34 -13.19 -7.80 3.75
CA GLY A 34 -13.80 -7.03 2.69
C GLY A 34 -12.83 -6.66 1.58
N ASN A 35 -13.41 -6.25 0.46
CA ASN A 35 -12.69 -5.77 -0.71
C ASN A 35 -12.75 -4.24 -0.75
N VAL A 36 -11.62 -3.57 -0.91
CA VAL A 36 -11.56 -2.11 -1.03
C VAL A 36 -12.29 -1.56 -2.27
N MET A 37 -12.57 -2.43 -3.25
CA MET A 37 -13.38 -2.12 -4.43
C MET A 37 -14.89 -2.33 -4.22
N ASP A 38 -15.30 -2.78 -3.03
CA ASP A 38 -16.70 -3.01 -2.62
C ASP A 38 -16.75 -3.03 -1.09
N VAL A 39 -16.59 -1.86 -0.49
CA VAL A 39 -16.41 -1.73 0.96
C VAL A 39 -17.71 -1.97 1.72
N PRO A 40 -17.77 -2.91 2.69
CA PRO A 40 -18.98 -3.24 3.41
C PRO A 40 -19.32 -2.21 4.51
N LEU A 41 -19.32 -0.94 4.17
CA LEU A 41 -19.65 0.18 5.06
C LEU A 41 -20.71 1.08 4.39
N PRO A 42 -21.60 1.72 5.18
CA PRO A 42 -22.57 2.66 4.65
C PRO A 42 -21.95 3.89 4.01
N ASP A 43 -22.70 4.53 3.12
CA ASP A 43 -22.36 5.83 2.56
C ASP A 43 -22.18 6.87 3.67
N ALA A 44 -21.30 7.83 3.47
CA ALA A 44 -21.11 8.98 4.35
C ALA A 44 -20.99 8.63 5.85
N SER A 45 -20.30 7.52 6.17
CA SER A 45 -20.18 6.99 7.53
C SER A 45 -18.80 7.25 8.17
N ILE A 46 -17.78 7.54 7.37
CA ILE A 46 -16.37 7.63 7.78
C ILE A 46 -15.86 9.07 7.69
N ASP A 47 -15.10 9.51 8.69
CA ASP A 47 -14.51 10.84 8.71
C ASP A 47 -13.20 10.90 7.92
N VAL A 48 -12.39 9.83 7.97
CA VAL A 48 -11.08 9.76 7.33
C VAL A 48 -10.82 8.35 6.78
N VAL A 49 -10.40 8.27 5.53
CA VAL A 49 -9.84 7.03 4.93
C VAL A 49 -8.34 7.18 4.83
N VAL A 50 -7.61 6.18 5.32
CA VAL A 50 -6.15 6.11 5.23
C VAL A 50 -5.75 4.83 4.51
N SER A 51 -4.79 4.93 3.59
CA SER A 51 -4.17 3.78 2.94
C SER A 51 -2.65 3.93 2.94
N GLN A 52 -1.94 2.83 3.19
CA GLN A 52 -0.49 2.83 3.15
C GLN A 52 0.00 1.66 2.29
N GLU A 53 0.59 1.99 1.14
CA GLU A 53 1.21 1.02 0.22
C GLU A 53 0.29 -0.18 -0.10
N ALA A 54 -1.00 0.12 -0.35
CA ALA A 54 -2.01 -0.90 -0.63
C ALA A 54 -2.62 -0.77 -2.03
N PHE A 55 -2.73 0.43 -2.58
CA PHE A 55 -3.31 0.62 -3.92
C PHE A 55 -2.43 -0.01 -5.02
N CYS A 56 -1.13 -0.14 -4.80
CA CYS A 56 -0.23 -0.85 -5.70
C CYS A 56 -0.59 -2.33 -5.92
N HIS A 57 -1.43 -2.91 -5.07
CA HIS A 57 -1.93 -4.28 -5.19
C HIS A 57 -3.35 -4.37 -5.74
N VAL A 58 -4.02 -3.23 -5.92
CA VAL A 58 -5.43 -3.16 -6.31
C VAL A 58 -5.56 -3.11 -7.83
N PRO A 59 -6.28 -4.05 -8.47
CA PRO A 59 -6.40 -4.09 -9.93
C PRO A 59 -7.19 -2.91 -10.50
N ASP A 60 -8.20 -2.41 -9.79
CA ASP A 60 -8.98 -1.22 -10.18
C ASP A 60 -8.94 -0.17 -9.07
N VAL A 61 -7.88 0.64 -9.07
CA VAL A 61 -7.69 1.73 -8.11
C VAL A 61 -8.78 2.80 -8.23
N LYS A 62 -9.31 3.04 -9.42
CA LYS A 62 -10.40 4.02 -9.61
C LYS A 62 -11.64 3.59 -8.84
N ARG A 63 -11.99 2.30 -8.90
CA ARG A 63 -13.12 1.74 -8.14
C ARG A 63 -12.88 1.81 -6.63
N ALA A 64 -11.67 1.49 -6.16
CA ALA A 64 -11.33 1.62 -4.75
C ALA A 64 -11.40 3.07 -4.25
N LEU A 65 -10.96 4.04 -5.05
CA LEU A 65 -11.09 5.46 -4.75
C LEU A 65 -12.56 5.92 -4.75
N ALA A 66 -13.40 5.39 -5.66
CA ALA A 66 -14.84 5.67 -5.67
C ALA A 66 -15.54 5.12 -4.41
N GLU A 67 -15.15 3.95 -3.93
CA GLU A 67 -15.64 3.40 -2.66
C GLU A 67 -15.17 4.26 -1.46
N ALA A 68 -13.90 4.68 -1.44
CA ALA A 68 -13.41 5.62 -0.43
C ALA A 68 -14.23 6.94 -0.44
N PHE A 69 -14.52 7.46 -1.63
CA PHE A 69 -15.38 8.65 -1.78
C PHE A 69 -16.80 8.41 -1.29
N ARG A 70 -17.40 7.25 -1.61
CA ARG A 70 -18.77 6.91 -1.19
C ARG A 70 -18.91 6.89 0.32
N ILE A 71 -17.99 6.17 1.01
CA ILE A 71 -18.07 5.98 2.48
C ILE A 71 -17.68 7.22 3.28
N LEU A 72 -16.90 8.15 2.71
CA LEU A 72 -16.54 9.39 3.37
C LEU A 72 -17.74 10.32 3.53
N LYS A 73 -17.83 10.95 4.69
CA LYS A 73 -18.74 12.08 4.95
C LYS A 73 -18.36 13.28 4.10
N THR A 74 -19.27 14.25 3.98
CA THR A 74 -18.95 15.59 3.44
C THR A 74 -17.78 16.18 4.24
N ASP A 75 -16.82 16.81 3.55
CA ASP A 75 -15.57 17.32 4.11
C ASP A 75 -14.64 16.24 4.71
N GLY A 76 -14.98 14.97 4.54
CA GLY A 76 -14.15 13.83 4.93
C GLY A 76 -12.84 13.81 4.13
N ARG A 77 -11.80 13.18 4.69
CA ARG A 77 -10.45 13.20 4.13
C ARG A 77 -9.99 11.83 3.67
N LEU A 78 -9.36 11.79 2.52
CA LEU A 78 -8.54 10.68 2.03
C LEU A 78 -7.08 11.05 2.20
N ALA A 79 -6.28 10.17 2.81
CA ALA A 79 -4.83 10.29 2.88
C ALA A 79 -4.18 8.95 2.53
N PHE A 80 -3.22 8.94 1.63
CA PHE A 80 -2.49 7.71 1.35
C PHE A 80 -1.02 7.95 0.99
N THR A 81 -0.22 6.92 1.24
CA THR A 81 1.09 6.74 0.63
C THR A 81 1.04 5.52 -0.28
N ASP A 82 1.74 5.58 -1.40
CA ASP A 82 1.85 4.43 -2.30
C ASP A 82 3.10 4.50 -3.17
N TRP A 83 3.40 3.38 -3.82
CA TRP A 83 4.46 3.29 -4.81
C TRP A 83 4.03 3.92 -6.12
N ILE A 84 4.97 4.58 -6.77
CA ILE A 84 4.79 5.18 -8.10
C ILE A 84 5.85 4.68 -9.08
N ALA A 85 5.53 4.78 -10.36
CA ALA A 85 6.47 4.64 -11.44
C ALA A 85 6.71 6.00 -12.11
N ASN A 86 7.96 6.48 -12.11
CA ASN A 86 8.35 7.67 -12.86
C ASN A 86 8.45 7.36 -14.37
N GLN A 87 8.67 6.08 -14.70
CA GLN A 87 8.58 5.54 -16.04
C GLN A 87 7.86 4.18 -15.98
N PRO A 88 7.03 3.82 -16.96
CA PRO A 88 6.34 2.53 -16.96
C PRO A 88 7.33 1.38 -16.83
N LEU A 89 7.07 0.46 -15.89
CA LEU A 89 7.78 -0.81 -15.86
C LEU A 89 7.26 -1.70 -16.99
N ILE A 90 8.17 -2.27 -17.75
CA ILE A 90 7.88 -3.15 -18.87
C ILE A 90 8.76 -4.42 -18.83
N GLY A 91 8.36 -5.44 -19.54
CA GLY A 91 9.13 -6.68 -19.69
C GLY A 91 9.40 -7.37 -18.37
N ASP A 92 10.65 -7.81 -18.18
CA ASP A 92 11.06 -8.65 -17.05
C ASP A 92 10.88 -7.95 -15.68
N ASP A 93 11.10 -6.65 -15.61
CA ASP A 93 10.92 -5.90 -14.35
C ASP A 93 9.45 -5.89 -13.91
N ALA A 94 8.51 -5.68 -14.84
CA ALA A 94 7.08 -5.71 -14.54
C ALA A 94 6.63 -7.11 -14.09
N GLN A 95 7.08 -8.15 -14.80
CA GLN A 95 6.78 -9.53 -14.46
C GLN A 95 7.35 -9.91 -13.10
N LEU A 96 8.59 -9.53 -12.82
CA LEU A 96 9.25 -9.79 -11.55
C LEU A 96 8.52 -9.14 -10.37
N MET A 97 8.06 -7.89 -10.52
CA MET A 97 7.28 -7.21 -9.48
C MET A 97 5.94 -7.90 -9.23
N TRP A 98 5.29 -8.36 -10.29
CA TRP A 98 4.05 -9.13 -10.15
C TRP A 98 4.27 -10.47 -9.44
N ASP A 99 5.22 -11.27 -9.89
CA ASP A 99 5.44 -12.64 -9.40
C ASP A 99 5.89 -12.68 -7.93
N GLY A 100 6.72 -11.74 -7.53
CA GLY A 100 7.29 -11.75 -6.18
C GLY A 100 6.58 -10.86 -5.17
N MET A 101 5.96 -9.78 -5.61
CA MET A 101 5.35 -8.79 -4.72
C MET A 101 3.88 -8.51 -5.04
N ALA A 102 3.29 -9.14 -6.06
CA ALA A 102 1.92 -8.90 -6.52
C ALA A 102 1.62 -7.41 -6.80
N ILE A 103 2.63 -6.67 -7.29
CA ILE A 103 2.49 -5.26 -7.65
C ILE A 103 1.81 -5.17 -9.01
N GLN A 104 0.69 -4.46 -9.06
CA GLN A 104 0.00 -4.08 -10.29
C GLN A 104 0.81 -3.02 -11.06
N PRO A 105 0.48 -2.73 -12.33
CA PRO A 105 1.11 -1.61 -13.04
C PRO A 105 1.01 -0.32 -12.23
N LEU A 106 2.17 0.18 -11.81
CA LEU A 106 2.27 1.39 -10.99
C LEU A 106 1.96 2.64 -11.83
N ARG A 107 1.45 3.64 -11.15
CA ARG A 107 1.05 4.93 -11.73
C ARG A 107 2.07 6.00 -11.39
N SER A 108 2.12 7.03 -12.23
CA SER A 108 2.83 8.27 -11.92
C SER A 108 2.05 9.12 -10.90
N ILE A 109 2.69 10.13 -10.35
CA ILE A 109 2.05 11.14 -9.48
C ILE A 109 0.87 11.82 -10.22
N SER A 110 1.06 12.19 -11.48
CA SER A 110 0.02 12.84 -12.29
C SER A 110 -1.19 11.95 -12.53
N GLU A 111 -0.98 10.65 -12.78
CA GLU A 111 -2.07 9.69 -12.95
C GLU A 111 -2.84 9.48 -11.64
N TYR A 112 -2.17 9.43 -10.48
CA TYR A 112 -2.86 9.38 -9.20
C TYR A 112 -3.71 10.63 -8.93
N CYS A 113 -3.17 11.84 -9.19
CA CYS A 113 -3.93 13.07 -9.05
C CYS A 113 -5.18 13.06 -9.94
N SER A 114 -5.00 12.72 -11.23
CA SER A 114 -6.12 12.66 -12.19
C SER A 114 -7.17 11.63 -11.78
N LEU A 115 -6.77 10.46 -11.27
CA LEU A 115 -7.70 9.45 -10.77
C LEU A 115 -8.50 9.95 -9.57
N VAL A 116 -7.83 10.51 -8.58
CA VAL A 116 -8.44 11.07 -7.36
C VAL A 116 -9.47 12.15 -7.71
N GLU A 117 -9.10 13.08 -8.60
CA GLU A 117 -10.00 14.13 -9.06
C GLU A 117 -11.17 13.60 -9.90
N SER A 118 -10.93 12.56 -10.72
CA SER A 118 -11.96 11.96 -11.58
C SER A 118 -13.10 11.30 -10.81
N VAL A 119 -12.90 10.94 -9.55
CA VAL A 119 -13.95 10.37 -8.68
C VAL A 119 -14.61 11.41 -7.77
N GLY A 120 -14.20 12.69 -7.86
CA GLY A 120 -14.84 13.80 -7.18
C GLY A 120 -14.06 14.40 -6.00
N PHE A 121 -12.90 13.86 -5.65
CA PHE A 121 -12.05 14.46 -4.62
C PHE A 121 -11.40 15.77 -5.10
N ARG A 122 -11.16 16.67 -4.16
CA ARG A 122 -10.29 17.83 -4.34
C ARG A 122 -8.94 17.55 -3.67
N VAL A 123 -7.87 17.51 -4.45
CA VAL A 123 -6.50 17.30 -3.94
C VAL A 123 -6.07 18.49 -3.09
N LEU A 124 -5.59 18.24 -1.89
CA LEU A 124 -5.10 19.25 -0.93
C LEU A 124 -3.59 19.35 -0.92
N SER A 125 -2.90 18.20 -0.96
CA SER A 125 -1.45 18.17 -1.01
C SER A 125 -0.94 16.89 -1.66
N VAL A 126 0.18 17.02 -2.32
CA VAL A 126 0.94 15.92 -2.93
C VAL A 126 2.39 16.10 -2.54
N LYS A 127 3.04 15.04 -2.09
CA LYS A 127 4.47 15.00 -1.84
C LYS A 127 5.08 13.79 -2.54
N ASP A 128 6.11 14.03 -3.34
CA ASP A 128 7.01 12.99 -3.82
C ASP A 128 7.88 12.51 -2.66
N LEU A 129 7.86 11.22 -2.38
CA LEU A 129 8.60 10.57 -1.31
C LEU A 129 9.82 9.79 -1.82
N THR A 130 10.13 9.86 -3.10
CA THR A 130 11.18 9.06 -3.73
C THR A 130 12.52 9.27 -3.03
N ASP A 131 12.88 10.52 -2.76
CA ASP A 131 14.14 10.87 -2.09
C ASP A 131 14.14 10.52 -0.59
N ASP A 132 12.98 10.62 0.06
CA ASP A 132 12.83 10.23 1.48
C ASP A 132 12.95 8.70 1.65
N TRP A 133 12.38 7.93 0.72
CA TRP A 133 12.30 6.48 0.83
C TRP A 133 13.55 5.76 0.32
N GLY A 134 14.29 6.34 -0.59
CA GLY A 134 15.49 5.72 -1.16
C GLY A 134 16.49 5.24 -0.09
N PRO A 135 16.98 6.09 0.81
CA PRO A 135 17.88 5.67 1.89
C PRO A 135 17.26 4.63 2.83
N ILE A 136 16.00 4.82 3.24
CA ILE A 136 15.28 3.90 4.14
C ILE A 136 15.20 2.50 3.54
N LEU A 137 14.85 2.39 2.26
CA LEU A 137 14.72 1.10 1.58
C LEU A 137 16.07 0.42 1.37
N LYS A 138 17.12 1.18 1.12
CA LYS A 138 18.49 0.66 1.05
C LYS A 138 18.91 0.02 2.37
N ASP A 139 18.68 0.70 3.49
CA ASP A 139 19.02 0.19 4.82
C ASP A 139 18.16 -1.03 5.19
N ARG A 140 16.87 -1.00 4.86
CA ARG A 140 15.96 -2.14 5.05
C ARG A 140 16.38 -3.36 4.22
N LEU A 141 16.81 -3.16 2.98
CA LEU A 141 17.32 -4.25 2.15
C LEU A 141 18.57 -4.87 2.76
N ALA A 142 19.53 -4.06 3.21
CA ALA A 142 20.74 -4.56 3.87
C ALA A 142 20.42 -5.37 5.14
N MET A 143 19.48 -4.87 5.97
CA MET A 143 18.99 -5.60 7.14
C MET A 143 18.30 -6.92 6.75
N TYR A 144 17.43 -6.89 5.75
CA TYR A 144 16.72 -8.07 5.25
C TYR A 144 17.68 -9.15 4.74
N GLN A 145 18.69 -8.76 3.95
CA GLN A 145 19.70 -9.68 3.42
C GLN A 145 20.52 -10.32 4.54
N ARG A 146 20.90 -9.54 5.57
CA ARG A 146 21.61 -10.07 6.75
C ARG A 146 20.76 -11.08 7.50
N LEU A 147 19.50 -10.75 7.81
CA LEU A 147 18.59 -11.67 8.53
C LEU A 147 18.31 -12.95 7.73
N ARG A 148 18.23 -12.85 6.40
CA ARG A 148 18.06 -14.00 5.52
C ARG A 148 19.29 -14.92 5.57
N GLU A 149 20.49 -14.36 5.58
CA GLU A 149 21.72 -15.15 5.69
C GLU A 149 21.86 -15.80 7.08
N GLU A 150 21.55 -15.08 8.16
CA GLU A 150 21.49 -15.63 9.52
C GLU A 150 20.51 -16.81 9.61
N ALA A 151 19.32 -16.66 9.05
CA ALA A 151 18.32 -17.74 9.00
C ALA A 151 18.82 -18.96 8.21
N ARG A 152 19.49 -18.72 7.07
CA ARG A 152 20.08 -19.80 6.26
C ARG A 152 21.14 -20.58 7.04
N GLN A 153 22.01 -19.87 7.75
CA GLN A 153 23.06 -20.49 8.59
C GLN A 153 22.47 -21.28 9.76
N ALA A 154 21.35 -20.82 10.33
CA ALA A 154 20.63 -21.49 11.40
C ALA A 154 19.74 -22.65 10.93
N GLY A 155 19.66 -22.93 9.62
CA GLY A 155 18.77 -23.94 9.06
C GLY A 155 17.27 -23.62 9.18
N THR A 156 16.94 -22.35 9.44
CA THR A 156 15.55 -21.88 9.51
C THR A 156 14.99 -21.74 8.08
N PRO A 157 13.72 -22.13 7.83
CA PRO A 157 13.11 -21.93 6.54
C PRO A 157 13.15 -20.43 6.16
N ILE A 158 13.71 -20.14 5.00
CA ILE A 158 13.73 -18.79 4.43
C ILE A 158 12.58 -18.64 3.43
N GLY A 159 12.01 -17.44 3.34
CA GLY A 159 10.91 -17.14 2.42
C GLY A 159 11.26 -17.37 0.94
N HIS A 160 10.23 -17.28 0.09
CA HIS A 160 10.34 -17.56 -1.34
C HIS A 160 11.42 -16.73 -2.04
N ASP A 161 12.18 -17.36 -2.94
CA ASP A 161 13.24 -16.71 -3.71
C ASP A 161 12.67 -15.66 -4.66
N ALA A 162 11.45 -15.84 -5.19
CA ALA A 162 10.76 -14.86 -6.00
C ALA A 162 10.58 -13.51 -5.28
N PHE A 163 10.11 -13.52 -4.01
CA PHE A 163 10.02 -12.28 -3.23
C PHE A 163 11.40 -11.64 -3.02
N HIS A 164 12.43 -12.45 -2.72
CA HIS A 164 13.78 -11.93 -2.52
C HIS A 164 14.30 -11.22 -3.77
N GLN A 165 14.20 -11.86 -4.93
CA GLN A 165 14.65 -11.30 -6.19
C GLN A 165 13.89 -10.01 -6.53
N SER A 166 12.56 -10.03 -6.39
CA SER A 166 11.71 -8.86 -6.62
C SER A 166 12.05 -7.71 -5.68
N TYR A 167 12.26 -7.98 -4.39
CA TYR A 167 12.56 -6.94 -3.42
C TYR A 167 13.94 -6.31 -3.65
N VAL A 168 14.96 -7.12 -3.99
CA VAL A 168 16.28 -6.58 -4.40
C VAL A 168 16.13 -5.66 -5.60
N ARG A 169 15.49 -6.14 -6.66
CA ARG A 169 15.29 -5.36 -7.87
C ARG A 169 14.43 -4.11 -7.65
N PHE A 170 13.40 -4.22 -6.85
CA PHE A 170 12.54 -3.08 -6.46
C PHE A 170 13.36 -1.95 -5.82
N VAL A 171 14.24 -2.29 -4.87
CA VAL A 171 15.10 -1.28 -4.22
C VAL A 171 16.10 -0.67 -5.20
N GLU A 172 16.65 -1.46 -6.13
CA GLU A 172 17.50 -0.93 -7.21
C GLU A 172 16.75 0.09 -8.09
N LEU A 173 15.51 -0.23 -8.49
CA LEU A 173 14.66 0.67 -9.29
C LEU A 173 14.33 1.97 -8.54
N ILE A 174 14.14 1.91 -7.23
CA ILE A 174 14.00 3.10 -6.38
C ILE A 174 15.30 3.92 -6.37
N GLN A 175 16.47 3.27 -6.19
CA GLN A 175 17.77 3.97 -6.22
C GLN A 175 18.04 4.61 -7.58
N GLN A 176 17.58 4.03 -8.66
CA GLN A 176 17.64 4.55 -10.02
C GLN A 176 16.56 5.60 -10.32
N ARG A 177 15.65 5.89 -9.37
CA ARG A 177 14.50 6.80 -9.52
C ARG A 177 13.53 6.40 -10.65
N GLN A 178 13.56 5.16 -11.07
CA GLN A 178 12.53 4.62 -11.98
C GLN A 178 11.22 4.38 -11.24
N LEU A 179 11.32 3.91 -10.01
CA LEU A 179 10.22 3.85 -9.06
C LEU A 179 10.39 4.90 -7.96
N GLY A 180 9.33 5.19 -7.25
CA GLY A 180 9.32 6.13 -6.16
C GLY A 180 8.13 5.96 -5.25
N GLY A 181 7.84 7.00 -4.47
CA GLY A 181 6.70 7.03 -3.58
C GLY A 181 5.94 8.34 -3.63
N ILE A 182 4.65 8.27 -3.35
CA ILE A 182 3.77 9.42 -3.22
C ILE A 182 3.11 9.45 -1.84
N ARG A 183 2.93 10.64 -1.30
CA ARG A 183 1.90 10.92 -0.29
C ARG A 183 0.91 11.91 -0.85
N LEU A 184 -0.37 11.53 -0.85
CA LEU A 184 -1.45 12.37 -1.33
C LEU A 184 -2.49 12.54 -0.23
N VAL A 185 -2.98 13.77 -0.07
CA VAL A 185 -4.12 14.10 0.80
C VAL A 185 -5.17 14.82 -0.05
N ALA A 186 -6.42 14.39 0.08
CA ALA A 186 -7.56 14.96 -0.62
C ALA A 186 -8.78 15.05 0.30
N THR A 187 -9.78 15.82 -0.09
CA THR A 187 -11.06 15.95 0.61
C THR A 187 -12.22 15.67 -0.34
N LYS A 188 -13.29 15.11 0.21
CA LYS A 188 -14.57 14.94 -0.46
C LYS A 188 -15.30 16.27 -0.55
#